data_b2809eb592338addef22c96a5425011b
#
_entry.id   b2809eb592338addef22c96a5425011b
#
_cell.length_a   1.000
_cell.length_b   1.000
_cell.length_c   1.000
_cell.angle_alpha   90.00
_cell.angle_beta   90.00
_cell.angle_gamma   90.00
#
_symmetry.space_group_name_H-M   'P 1'
#
loop_
_entity.id
_entity.type
_entity.pdbx_description
1 polymer ?
#
loop_
_entity_poly.entity_id
_entity_poly.type
_entity_poly.pdbx_seq_one_letter_code
_entity_poly.pdbx_strand_id
1 'polypeptide(L)'
;LVGAEIGVWKGDAFLTMLHNCPNIKTLHGVDCYEPYNDYLSPGVYNSNEPSVVYDKKDIDFIKLVCYHRLEYSGHKDKIRFHEMDSNEAAEYIDDDSLDFIFLDAYLTGQQAKNDLDVWYPKVKDGGIFAGHDWDCIDVQIAVNGFRSDNNINKLMSTYDNTWVWVK
;
A
#
# COMPACT_ATOMS: atom_id res chain seq x y z
N LEU A 1 4.07 -15.49 -8.87
CA LEU A 1 3.62 -14.11 -8.93
C LEU A 1 4.72 -13.17 -8.43
N VAL A 2 4.76 -11.96 -8.95
CA VAL A 2 5.52 -10.81 -8.47
C VAL A 2 4.51 -9.78 -8.01
N GLY A 3 4.65 -9.29 -6.79
CA GLY A 3 3.71 -8.31 -6.23
C GLY A 3 4.41 -7.21 -5.47
N ALA A 4 3.64 -6.19 -5.06
CA ALA A 4 4.12 -5.12 -4.19
C ALA A 4 3.07 -4.75 -3.14
N GLU A 5 3.54 -4.33 -1.96
CA GLU A 5 2.77 -3.65 -0.93
C GLU A 5 3.42 -2.30 -0.64
N ILE A 6 2.62 -1.25 -0.66
CA ILE A 6 3.02 0.12 -0.40
C ILE A 6 2.41 0.53 0.94
N GLY A 7 3.28 0.79 1.93
CA GLY A 7 2.90 0.93 3.33
C GLY A 7 2.92 -0.42 4.05
N VAL A 8 4.10 -0.88 4.43
CA VAL A 8 4.27 -2.22 5.05
C VAL A 8 4.04 -2.18 6.56
N TRP A 9 4.31 -1.03 7.21
CA TRP A 9 4.14 -0.86 8.65
C TRP A 9 4.88 -1.93 9.45
N LYS A 10 4.15 -2.75 10.23
CA LYS A 10 4.71 -3.87 11.01
C LYS A 10 4.83 -5.17 10.21
N GLY A 11 4.41 -5.18 8.94
CA GLY A 11 4.47 -6.33 8.05
C GLY A 11 3.33 -7.33 8.20
N ASP A 12 2.18 -6.94 8.75
CA ASP A 12 1.06 -7.87 8.99
C ASP A 12 0.46 -8.37 7.67
N ALA A 13 0.05 -7.47 6.77
CA ALA A 13 -0.51 -7.85 5.48
C ALA A 13 0.56 -8.47 4.57
N PHE A 14 1.77 -7.90 4.56
CA PHE A 14 2.92 -8.39 3.80
C PHE A 14 3.23 -9.88 4.07
N LEU A 15 3.36 -10.22 5.34
CA LEU A 15 3.63 -11.61 5.75
C LEU A 15 2.42 -12.52 5.55
N THR A 16 1.21 -11.99 5.73
CA THR A 16 -0.02 -12.74 5.44
C THR A 16 -0.08 -13.15 3.97
N MET A 17 0.28 -12.26 3.05
CA MET A 17 0.38 -12.58 1.63
C MET A 17 1.42 -13.68 1.36
N LEU A 18 2.63 -13.56 1.92
CA LEU A 18 3.70 -14.55 1.74
C LEU A 18 3.34 -15.94 2.29
N HIS A 19 2.67 -15.99 3.45
CA HIS A 19 2.29 -17.25 4.09
C HIS A 19 1.13 -17.96 3.36
N ASN A 20 0.15 -17.19 2.86
CA ASN A 20 -1.06 -17.76 2.27
C ASN A 20 -1.00 -17.91 0.75
N CYS A 21 -0.04 -17.25 0.08
CA CYS A 21 0.10 -17.30 -1.37
C CYS A 21 1.46 -17.90 -1.77
N PRO A 22 1.63 -19.24 -1.72
CA PRO A 22 2.92 -19.90 -1.95
C PRO A 22 3.47 -19.68 -3.35
N ASN A 23 2.64 -19.31 -4.32
CA ASN A 23 3.02 -18.99 -5.70
C ASN A 23 3.66 -17.59 -5.86
N ILE A 24 3.71 -16.75 -4.81
CA ILE A 24 4.51 -15.52 -4.81
C ILE A 24 5.98 -15.91 -4.88
N LYS A 25 6.67 -15.40 -5.90
CA LYS A 25 8.12 -15.56 -6.13
C LYS A 25 8.89 -14.37 -5.59
N THR A 26 8.33 -13.18 -5.73
CA THR A 26 8.90 -11.92 -5.23
C THR A 26 7.79 -11.03 -4.73
N LEU A 27 7.97 -10.48 -3.54
CA LEU A 27 7.11 -9.46 -2.97
C LEU A 27 7.96 -8.24 -2.61
N HIS A 28 7.67 -7.12 -3.26
CA HIS A 28 8.28 -5.83 -2.96
C HIS A 28 7.50 -5.19 -1.81
N GLY A 29 8.21 -4.78 -0.76
CA GLY A 29 7.66 -3.97 0.32
C GLY A 29 8.23 -2.57 0.25
N VAL A 30 7.40 -1.56 0.34
CA VAL A 30 7.81 -0.15 0.34
C VAL A 30 7.29 0.53 1.59
N ASP A 31 8.20 1.15 2.35
CA ASP A 31 7.84 1.97 3.51
C ASP A 31 8.99 2.94 3.81
N CYS A 32 8.69 4.20 4.03
CA CYS A 32 9.71 5.20 4.32
C CYS A 32 10.10 5.26 5.80
N TYR A 33 9.23 4.76 6.68
CA TYR A 33 9.38 4.84 8.15
C TYR A 33 9.70 6.26 8.65
N GLU A 34 9.06 7.26 8.03
CA GLU A 34 9.16 8.63 8.48
C GLU A 34 8.05 8.96 9.48
N PRO A 35 8.31 9.80 10.48
CA PRO A 35 7.28 10.28 11.40
C PRO A 35 6.17 10.98 10.64
N TYR A 36 4.93 10.66 10.97
CA TYR A 36 3.77 11.34 10.41
C TYR A 36 2.75 11.66 11.49
N ASN A 37 2.03 12.72 11.25
CA ASN A 37 0.88 13.07 12.07
C ASN A 37 -0.35 12.52 11.37
N ASP A 38 -1.00 11.58 12.01
CA ASP A 38 -2.30 11.07 11.55
C ASP A 38 -3.36 12.16 11.83
N TYR A 39 -3.32 13.21 11.01
CA TYR A 39 -4.40 14.16 10.96
C TYR A 39 -5.54 13.50 10.20
N LEU A 40 -6.36 12.80 10.92
CA LEU A 40 -7.65 12.35 10.41
C LEU A 40 -8.34 13.55 9.79
N SER A 41 -8.62 13.49 8.50
CA SER A 41 -9.36 14.54 7.83
C SER A 41 -10.64 14.82 8.62
N PRO A 42 -10.92 16.07 9.00
CA PRO A 42 -12.11 16.40 9.77
C PRO A 42 -13.35 15.89 9.03
N GLY A 43 -14.01 14.89 9.58
CA GLY A 43 -15.25 14.32 9.00
C GLY A 43 -15.18 12.82 8.65
N VAL A 44 -14.02 12.17 8.71
CA VAL A 44 -13.85 10.75 8.34
C VAL A 44 -13.96 9.81 9.54
N TYR A 45 -13.45 10.21 10.69
CA TYR A 45 -13.66 9.51 11.96
C TYR A 45 -14.42 10.37 12.95
N ASN A 46 -15.18 9.70 13.81
CA ASN A 46 -15.94 10.35 14.88
C ASN A 46 -15.01 11.32 15.63
N SER A 47 -15.25 12.61 15.58
CA SER A 47 -14.40 13.72 16.02
C SER A 47 -13.97 13.69 17.51
N ASN A 48 -14.17 12.57 18.20
CA ASN A 48 -13.81 12.33 19.59
C ASN A 48 -12.62 11.36 19.75
N GLU A 49 -12.08 10.79 18.67
CA GLU A 49 -10.87 9.97 18.75
C GLU A 49 -9.65 10.89 18.67
N PRO A 50 -8.67 10.74 19.58
CA PRO A 50 -7.45 11.53 19.50
C PRO A 50 -6.68 11.13 18.22
N SER A 51 -6.19 12.12 17.48
CA SER A 51 -5.24 11.88 16.40
C SER A 51 -4.03 11.13 16.96
N VAL A 52 -3.68 10.00 16.37
CA VAL A 52 -2.48 9.27 16.76
C VAL A 52 -1.29 9.95 16.09
N VAL A 53 -0.37 10.44 16.91
CA VAL A 53 0.90 11.02 16.44
C VAL A 53 1.98 9.99 16.69
N TYR A 54 2.62 9.53 15.63
CA TYR A 54 3.77 8.64 15.73
C TYR A 54 5.05 9.47 15.65
N ASP A 55 5.77 9.56 16.76
CA ASP A 55 7.07 10.22 16.79
C ASP A 55 8.17 9.30 16.22
N LYS A 56 9.39 9.82 16.11
CA LYS A 56 10.53 9.07 15.56
C LYS A 56 10.79 7.76 16.33
N LYS A 57 10.55 7.74 17.64
CA LYS A 57 10.79 6.52 18.45
C LYS A 57 9.75 5.44 18.18
N ASP A 58 8.49 5.86 18.00
CA ASP A 58 7.40 4.96 17.65
C ASP A 58 7.67 4.31 16.28
N ILE A 59 8.06 5.14 15.31
CA ILE A 59 8.39 4.68 13.96
C ILE A 59 9.63 3.77 13.96
N ASP A 60 10.69 4.13 14.69
CA ASP A 60 11.89 3.27 14.81
C ASP A 60 11.55 1.92 15.45
N PHE A 61 10.65 1.89 16.43
CA PHE A 61 10.18 0.64 17.03
C PHE A 61 9.35 -0.19 16.03
N ILE A 62 8.43 0.44 15.30
CA ILE A 62 7.62 -0.21 14.27
C ILE A 62 8.50 -0.83 13.19
N LYS A 63 9.46 -0.06 12.68
CA LYS A 63 10.47 -0.51 11.74
C LYS A 63 11.24 -1.72 12.26
N LEU A 64 11.74 -1.65 13.51
CA LEU A 64 12.45 -2.76 14.14
C LEU A 64 11.60 -4.03 14.19
N VAL A 65 10.32 -3.90 14.57
CA VAL A 65 9.37 -5.03 14.60
C VAL A 65 9.20 -5.62 13.20
N CYS A 66 8.99 -4.78 12.18
CA CYS A 66 8.85 -5.24 10.79
C CYS A 66 10.11 -6.01 10.35
N TYR A 67 11.29 -5.41 10.43
CA TYR A 67 12.53 -6.07 9.99
C TYR A 67 12.79 -7.39 10.72
N HIS A 68 12.53 -7.44 12.03
CA HIS A 68 12.66 -8.68 12.79
C HIS A 68 11.71 -9.76 12.25
N ARG A 69 10.46 -9.41 11.98
CA ARG A 69 9.46 -10.35 11.46
C ARG A 69 9.82 -10.84 10.05
N LEU A 70 10.28 -9.93 9.18
CA LEU A 70 10.72 -10.29 7.82
C LEU A 70 11.93 -11.23 7.86
N GLU A 71 12.92 -10.96 8.71
CA GLU A 71 14.13 -11.78 8.86
C GLU A 71 13.80 -13.22 9.29
N TYR A 72 12.85 -13.40 10.21
CA TYR A 72 12.48 -14.71 10.75
C TYR A 72 11.23 -15.33 10.10
N SER A 73 10.72 -14.73 9.03
CA SER A 73 9.50 -15.22 8.35
C SER A 73 9.62 -16.55 7.63
N GLY A 74 10.86 -16.98 7.32
CA GLY A 74 11.10 -18.11 6.42
C GLY A 74 10.93 -17.80 4.92
N HIS A 75 10.68 -16.52 4.55
CA HIS A 75 10.44 -16.09 3.17
C HIS A 75 11.45 -15.05 2.67
N LYS A 76 12.59 -14.92 3.33
CA LYS A 76 13.59 -13.88 3.07
C LYS A 76 14.06 -13.83 1.60
N ASP A 77 14.16 -14.98 0.96
CA ASP A 77 14.53 -15.11 -0.45
C ASP A 77 13.55 -14.46 -1.42
N LYS A 78 12.28 -14.36 -1.02
CA LYS A 78 11.19 -13.74 -1.80
C LYS A 78 11.03 -12.25 -1.56
N ILE A 79 11.61 -11.70 -0.50
CA ILE A 79 11.40 -10.31 -0.06
C ILE A 79 12.36 -9.37 -0.77
N ARG A 80 11.84 -8.26 -1.27
CA ARG A 80 12.59 -7.10 -1.77
C ARG A 80 12.05 -5.87 -1.08
N PHE A 81 12.77 -5.36 -0.07
CA PHE A 81 12.32 -4.25 0.74
C PHE A 81 12.98 -2.94 0.31
N HIS A 82 12.17 -1.90 0.11
CA HIS A 82 12.56 -0.55 -0.28
C HIS A 82 12.21 0.41 0.86
N GLU A 83 13.22 0.80 1.65
CA GLU A 83 13.06 1.79 2.70
C GLU A 83 13.23 3.18 2.12
N MET A 84 12.17 3.69 1.48
CA MET A 84 12.16 4.98 0.80
C MET A 84 10.73 5.44 0.52
N ASP A 85 10.60 6.67 0.02
CA ASP A 85 9.31 7.21 -0.43
C ASP A 85 8.68 6.36 -1.55
N SER A 86 7.36 6.31 -1.56
CA SER A 86 6.58 5.50 -2.52
C SER A 86 6.88 5.87 -3.97
N ASN A 87 6.93 7.16 -4.29
CA ASN A 87 7.20 7.61 -5.66
C ASN A 87 8.63 7.28 -6.09
N GLU A 88 9.60 7.43 -5.17
CA GLU A 88 10.99 7.06 -5.41
C GLU A 88 11.11 5.55 -5.64
N ALA A 89 10.45 4.73 -4.82
CA ALA A 89 10.45 3.28 -4.97
C ALA A 89 9.89 2.81 -6.30
N ALA A 90 8.88 3.49 -6.84
CA ALA A 90 8.30 3.17 -8.14
C ALA A 90 9.29 3.27 -9.30
N GLU A 91 10.36 4.08 -9.18
CA GLU A 91 11.41 4.20 -10.20
C GLU A 91 12.27 2.93 -10.34
N TYR A 92 12.29 2.08 -9.31
CA TYR A 92 13.03 0.81 -9.29
C TYR A 92 12.19 -0.39 -9.78
N ILE A 93 10.94 -0.17 -10.14
CA ILE A 93 10.01 -1.20 -10.60
C ILE A 93 9.64 -0.90 -12.05
N ASP A 94 9.89 -1.86 -12.93
CA ASP A 94 9.56 -1.73 -14.34
C ASP A 94 8.05 -1.68 -14.56
N ASP A 95 7.60 -0.95 -15.57
CA ASP A 95 6.20 -0.98 -16.00
C ASP A 95 5.80 -2.39 -16.44
N ASP A 96 4.52 -2.74 -16.27
CA ASP A 96 3.95 -4.05 -16.61
C ASP A 96 4.71 -5.25 -16.03
N SER A 97 5.34 -5.09 -14.83
CA SER A 97 6.13 -6.14 -14.17
C SER A 97 5.42 -6.84 -13.02
N LEU A 98 4.46 -6.16 -12.37
CA LEU A 98 3.74 -6.69 -11.21
C LEU A 98 2.48 -7.46 -11.61
N ASP A 99 2.28 -8.63 -11.01
CA ASP A 99 1.03 -9.38 -11.13
C ASP A 99 -0.06 -8.83 -10.20
N PHE A 100 0.34 -8.16 -9.11
CA PHE A 100 -0.58 -7.47 -8.19
C PHE A 100 0.14 -6.38 -7.40
N ILE A 101 -0.66 -5.41 -6.90
CA ILE A 101 -0.23 -4.41 -5.93
C ILE A 101 -1.30 -4.21 -4.85
N PHE A 102 -0.87 -3.87 -3.65
CA PHE A 102 -1.70 -3.45 -2.54
C PHE A 102 -1.21 -2.11 -2.00
N LEU A 103 -2.02 -1.06 -2.15
CA LEU A 103 -1.73 0.30 -1.67
C LEU A 103 -2.33 0.47 -0.27
N ASP A 104 -1.49 0.51 0.75
CA ASP A 104 -1.86 0.63 2.16
C ASP A 104 -0.99 1.66 2.89
N ALA A 105 -0.52 2.67 2.15
CA ALA A 105 0.22 3.79 2.71
C ALA A 105 -0.71 4.86 3.26
N TYR A 106 -0.19 5.72 4.15
CA TYR A 106 -0.93 6.88 4.64
C TYR A 106 -1.30 7.82 3.50
N LEU A 107 -2.58 7.95 3.26
CA LEU A 107 -3.09 8.64 2.08
C LEU A 107 -3.84 9.92 2.47
N THR A 108 -3.14 11.07 2.45
CA THR A 108 -3.85 12.32 2.17
C THR A 108 -4.34 12.28 0.72
N GLY A 109 -5.47 12.93 0.40
CA GLY A 109 -6.07 12.83 -0.94
C GLY A 109 -5.11 13.07 -2.12
N GLN A 110 -4.12 13.97 -1.96
CA GLN A 110 -3.11 14.20 -2.99
C GLN A 110 -2.08 13.06 -3.07
N GLN A 111 -1.69 12.48 -1.94
CA GLN A 111 -0.72 11.40 -1.91
C GLN A 111 -1.31 10.10 -2.45
N ALA A 112 -2.58 9.83 -2.09
CA ALA A 112 -3.34 8.73 -2.68
C ALA A 112 -3.39 8.83 -4.21
N LYS A 113 -3.65 10.04 -4.74
CA LYS A 113 -3.65 10.25 -6.19
C LYS A 113 -2.27 10.01 -6.80
N ASN A 114 -1.21 10.50 -6.19
CA ASN A 114 0.16 10.30 -6.70
C ASN A 114 0.51 8.80 -6.72
N ASP A 115 0.20 8.06 -5.67
CA ASP A 115 0.45 6.62 -5.61
C ASP A 115 -0.33 5.86 -6.70
N LEU A 116 -1.60 6.21 -6.91
CA LEU A 116 -2.38 5.63 -8.00
C LEU A 116 -1.73 5.88 -9.36
N ASP A 117 -1.29 7.13 -9.62
CA ASP A 117 -0.70 7.54 -10.90
C ASP A 117 0.64 6.82 -11.17
N VAL A 118 1.51 6.67 -10.16
CA VAL A 118 2.85 6.09 -10.35
C VAL A 118 2.85 4.56 -10.31
N TRP A 119 1.93 3.94 -9.54
CA TRP A 119 1.92 2.48 -9.38
C TRP A 119 1.02 1.75 -10.38
N TYR A 120 -0.02 2.40 -10.93
CA TYR A 120 -0.89 1.76 -11.90
C TYR A 120 -0.16 1.25 -13.15
N PRO A 121 0.80 2.01 -13.74
CA PRO A 121 1.59 1.51 -14.86
C PRO A 121 2.40 0.25 -14.54
N LYS A 122 2.81 0.06 -13.28
CA LYS A 122 3.66 -1.07 -12.85
C LYS A 122 2.94 -2.42 -12.89
N VAL A 123 1.63 -2.42 -12.78
CA VAL A 123 0.81 -3.64 -12.81
C VAL A 123 0.55 -4.06 -14.26
N LYS A 124 0.69 -5.34 -14.56
CA LYS A 124 0.40 -5.94 -15.86
C LYS A 124 -1.07 -5.83 -16.24
N ASP A 125 -1.37 -5.83 -17.52
CA ASP A 125 -2.73 -6.08 -18.00
C ASP A 125 -3.23 -7.43 -17.47
N GLY A 126 -4.42 -7.43 -16.87
CA GLY A 126 -4.98 -8.60 -16.19
C GLY A 126 -4.46 -8.80 -14.75
N GLY A 127 -3.55 -7.96 -14.27
CA GLY A 127 -3.07 -7.95 -12.89
C GLY A 127 -4.07 -7.32 -11.93
N ILE A 128 -3.84 -7.53 -10.63
CA ILE A 128 -4.72 -7.03 -9.56
C ILE A 128 -4.18 -5.68 -9.08
N PHE A 129 -5.03 -4.66 -9.10
CA PHE A 129 -4.78 -3.35 -8.50
C PHE A 129 -5.73 -3.16 -7.32
N ALA A 130 -5.19 -3.05 -6.12
CA ALA A 130 -5.95 -3.04 -4.88
C ALA A 130 -5.36 -2.07 -3.85
N GLY A 131 -6.17 -1.68 -2.87
CA GLY A 131 -5.70 -0.92 -1.72
C GLY A 131 -6.68 -0.92 -0.57
N HIS A 132 -6.27 -0.33 0.53
CA HIS A 132 -7.00 -0.26 1.79
C HIS A 132 -7.74 1.09 1.97
N ASP A 133 -8.30 1.30 3.15
CA ASP A 133 -8.94 2.55 3.60
C ASP A 133 -10.11 3.03 2.74
N TRP A 134 -10.89 2.08 2.20
CA TRP A 134 -12.08 2.42 1.41
C TRP A 134 -13.15 3.17 2.20
N ASP A 135 -13.16 3.09 3.52
CA ASP A 135 -14.04 3.89 4.40
C ASP A 135 -13.58 5.35 4.54
N CYS A 136 -12.34 5.69 4.12
CA CYS A 136 -11.83 7.04 4.06
C CYS A 136 -12.35 7.77 2.80
N ILE A 137 -13.03 8.91 3.01
CA ILE A 137 -13.61 9.68 1.90
C ILE A 137 -12.54 10.21 0.93
N ASP A 138 -11.37 10.56 1.43
CA ASP A 138 -10.28 11.06 0.59
C ASP A 138 -9.73 9.96 -0.34
N VAL A 139 -9.66 8.72 0.15
CA VAL A 139 -9.31 7.54 -0.66
C VAL A 139 -10.38 7.27 -1.72
N GLN A 140 -11.67 7.33 -1.33
CA GLN A 140 -12.76 7.16 -2.29
C GLN A 140 -12.72 8.21 -3.39
N ILE A 141 -12.47 9.48 -3.05
CA ILE A 141 -12.35 10.57 -4.03
C ILE A 141 -11.16 10.33 -4.95
N ALA A 142 -9.99 9.99 -4.41
CA ALA A 142 -8.79 9.74 -5.18
C ALA A 142 -8.96 8.56 -6.15
N VAL A 143 -9.45 7.43 -5.67
CA VAL A 143 -9.65 6.20 -6.46
C VAL A 143 -10.71 6.41 -7.54
N ASN A 144 -11.86 6.99 -7.20
CA ASN A 144 -12.92 7.25 -8.19
C ASN A 144 -12.50 8.29 -9.21
N GLY A 145 -11.80 9.36 -8.79
CA GLY A 145 -11.23 10.37 -9.68
C GLY A 145 -10.22 9.75 -10.65
N PHE A 146 -9.24 8.99 -10.14
CA PHE A 146 -8.26 8.30 -10.96
C PHE A 146 -8.92 7.39 -12.01
N ARG A 147 -9.92 6.60 -11.60
CA ARG A 147 -10.65 5.71 -12.53
C ARG A 147 -11.40 6.49 -13.61
N SER A 148 -12.02 7.61 -13.24
CA SER A 148 -12.72 8.50 -14.18
C SER A 148 -11.74 9.12 -15.18
N ASP A 149 -10.65 9.70 -14.70
CA ASP A 149 -9.64 10.39 -15.51
C ASP A 149 -8.96 9.45 -16.52
N ASN A 150 -8.79 8.18 -16.14
CA ASN A 150 -8.17 7.14 -16.97
C ASN A 150 -9.17 6.26 -17.74
N ASN A 151 -10.48 6.59 -17.71
CA ASN A 151 -11.55 5.82 -18.38
C ASN A 151 -11.58 4.33 -17.96
N ILE A 152 -11.29 4.03 -16.69
CA ILE A 152 -11.28 2.66 -16.16
C ILE A 152 -12.70 2.22 -15.85
N ASN A 153 -13.32 1.47 -16.76
CA ASN A 153 -14.69 0.95 -16.64
C ASN A 153 -14.75 -0.50 -16.13
N LYS A 154 -13.64 -1.02 -15.58
CA LYS A 154 -13.60 -2.36 -14.99
C LYS A 154 -14.46 -2.41 -13.73
N LEU A 155 -15.06 -3.59 -13.47
CA LEU A 155 -15.77 -3.81 -12.21
C LEU A 155 -14.80 -3.64 -11.03
N MET A 156 -15.16 -2.78 -10.10
CA MET A 156 -14.47 -2.63 -8.84
C MET A 156 -15.31 -3.32 -7.75
N SER A 157 -14.65 -4.08 -6.91
CA SER A 157 -15.24 -4.67 -5.72
C SER A 157 -14.68 -3.99 -4.47
N THR A 158 -15.51 -3.87 -3.44
CA THR A 158 -15.11 -3.37 -2.12
C THR A 158 -15.51 -4.37 -1.06
N TYR A 159 -14.62 -4.70 -0.17
CA TYR A 159 -14.86 -5.63 0.93
C TYR A 159 -13.88 -5.36 2.07
N ASP A 160 -14.35 -5.35 3.31
CA ASP A 160 -13.53 -5.22 4.52
C ASP A 160 -12.52 -4.07 4.43
N ASN A 161 -13.03 -2.85 4.16
CA ASN A 161 -12.23 -1.63 4.01
C ASN A 161 -11.19 -1.66 2.86
N THR A 162 -11.30 -2.63 1.95
CA THR A 162 -10.41 -2.81 0.79
C THR A 162 -11.16 -2.53 -0.51
N TRP A 163 -10.49 -1.95 -1.49
CA TRP A 163 -10.97 -1.80 -2.85
C TRP A 163 -10.06 -2.57 -3.82
N VAL A 164 -10.64 -3.12 -4.88
CA VAL A 164 -9.90 -3.94 -5.85
C VAL A 164 -10.55 -3.95 -7.23
N TRP A 165 -9.73 -3.93 -8.27
CA TRP A 165 -10.12 -4.29 -9.64
C TRP A 165 -9.00 -4.99 -10.39
N VAL A 166 -9.34 -5.57 -11.55
CA VAL A 166 -8.37 -6.17 -12.48
C VAL A 166 -8.03 -5.13 -13.55
N LYS A 167 -6.75 -4.82 -13.76
CA LYS A 167 -6.24 -3.87 -14.78
C LYS A 167 -6.44 -4.36 -16.24
#